data_e638a40f17e904513f3f90e6b2abc382
#
_entry.id   e638a40f17e904513f3f90e6b2abc382
#
_cell.length_a   1.000
_cell.length_b   1.000
_cell.length_c   1.000
_cell.angle_alpha   90.00
_cell.angle_beta   90.00
_cell.angle_gamma   90.00
#
_symmetry.space_group_name_H-M   'P 1'
#
loop_
_entity.id
_entity.type
_entity.pdbx_description
1 polymer ?
#
loop_
_entity_poly.entity_id
_entity_poly.type
_entity_poly.pdbx_seq_one_letter_code
_entity_poly.pdbx_strand_id
1 'polypeptide(L)'
;MDFPTHVYSVLMGKKILIPAPVEECGYWPYEKEESYEDFIIGVDEFGKEIFNTCNPDKLNNYFGSNPNAPMYLTPVFFKRDVLQKYVNKPELYKIRDGYLSCHSLWSIEIDNHHKNCVVVYLGDLGRDLPESERGYWKSYNIVGEEGLSQVSFQRDFCNIFTESNMEDHKFQVLYGSLIKQWNTKYDWDLYLPLSVEDQYNLTQIRIPLGESQPEFDQLVLSLVKVLIDSLNEKQLIVPGDVQTDIKGISKLERWIQSNEAIGYENHIKFLRDLQKLRSTGSGHRKGKEYSKISNTFGLSEKSKIDVFEEILRKSNDFLKYMKTTFLD
;
A
#
# COMPACT_ATOMS: atom_id res chain seq x y z
N MET A 1 27.54 28.31 31.06
CA MET A 1 26.13 28.60 30.83
C MET A 1 25.36 27.55 31.62
N ASP A 2 24.86 27.95 32.77
CA ASP A 2 24.06 27.10 33.63
C ASP A 2 22.64 27.09 33.07
N PHE A 3 22.19 25.95 32.58
CA PHE A 3 20.80 25.75 32.24
C PHE A 3 20.00 25.64 33.55
N PRO A 4 18.97 26.41 33.75
CA PRO A 4 18.15 26.25 34.93
C PRO A 4 17.46 24.89 34.85
N THR A 5 17.79 24.02 35.77
CA THR A 5 17.10 22.73 35.96
C THR A 5 15.72 23.07 36.57
N HIS A 6 14.73 23.27 35.70
CA HIS A 6 13.35 23.34 36.16
C HIS A 6 12.87 21.91 36.39
N VAL A 7 12.76 21.57 37.68
CA VAL A 7 12.04 20.35 38.10
C VAL A 7 10.58 20.73 38.21
N TYR A 8 9.73 20.14 37.37
CA TYR A 8 8.30 20.29 37.52
C TYR A 8 7.66 18.91 37.64
N SER A 9 6.66 18.85 38.50
CA SER A 9 5.84 17.65 38.66
C SER A 9 4.53 17.85 37.91
N VAL A 10 4.18 16.88 37.07
CA VAL A 10 2.88 16.86 36.40
C VAL A 10 2.02 15.80 37.06
N LEU A 11 0.88 16.19 37.60
CA LEU A 11 -0.15 15.27 38.03
C LEU A 11 -1.17 15.15 36.91
N MET A 12 -1.17 13.99 36.24
CA MET A 12 -2.22 13.66 35.29
C MET A 12 -3.25 12.78 35.96
N GLY A 13 -4.49 13.24 35.98
CA GLY A 13 -5.63 12.50 36.49
C GLY A 13 -6.78 12.53 35.48
N LYS A 14 -7.49 11.41 35.35
CA LYS A 14 -8.71 11.32 34.55
C LYS A 14 -9.89 11.43 35.53
N LYS A 15 -10.73 12.47 35.38
CA LYS A 15 -12.02 12.53 36.02
C LYS A 15 -13.07 12.05 35.02
N ILE A 16 -13.70 10.93 35.32
CA ILE A 16 -14.85 10.46 34.55
C ILE A 16 -16.03 11.36 34.98
N LEU A 17 -16.45 12.20 34.06
CA LEU A 17 -17.71 12.96 34.24
C LEU A 17 -18.78 12.13 33.52
N ILE A 18 -19.81 11.73 34.24
CA ILE A 18 -21.03 11.23 33.63
C ILE A 18 -21.70 12.47 33.03
N PRO A 19 -21.81 12.57 31.68
CA PRO A 19 -22.49 13.71 31.07
C PRO A 19 -23.94 13.74 31.54
N ALA A 20 -24.49 14.92 31.66
CA ALA A 20 -25.93 15.07 31.88
C ALA A 20 -26.69 14.45 30.69
N PRO A 21 -27.93 13.96 30.89
CA PRO A 21 -28.77 13.51 29.80
C PRO A 21 -28.82 14.58 28.69
N VAL A 22 -28.85 14.11 27.42
CA VAL A 22 -28.79 15.01 26.24
C VAL A 22 -29.86 16.08 26.29
N GLU A 23 -31.04 15.74 26.87
CA GLU A 23 -32.17 16.65 27.07
C GLU A 23 -31.86 17.82 28.06
N GLU A 24 -30.91 17.61 28.95
CA GLU A 24 -30.49 18.62 29.95
C GLU A 24 -29.28 19.43 29.51
N CYS A 25 -28.54 18.97 28.48
CA CYS A 25 -27.30 19.61 28.00
C CYS A 25 -27.53 20.91 27.23
N GLY A 26 -28.72 21.18 26.72
CA GLY A 26 -29.17 22.47 26.16
C GLY A 26 -28.43 22.95 24.88
N TYR A 27 -27.38 22.28 24.44
CA TYR A 27 -26.51 22.74 23.35
C TYR A 27 -26.59 21.93 22.06
N TRP A 28 -26.96 20.65 22.07
CA TRP A 28 -27.03 19.82 20.89
C TRP A 28 -28.20 18.80 20.93
N PRO A 29 -29.44 19.27 20.82
CA PRO A 29 -30.63 18.39 20.88
C PRO A 29 -30.74 17.47 19.62
N TYR A 30 -29.77 17.52 18.74
CA TYR A 30 -29.80 16.81 17.44
C TYR A 30 -28.57 15.94 17.21
N GLU A 31 -27.73 15.67 18.22
CA GLU A 31 -26.71 14.65 18.09
C GLU A 31 -27.39 13.30 17.86
N LYS A 32 -27.31 12.84 16.62
CA LYS A 32 -27.76 11.50 16.28
C LYS A 32 -26.87 10.51 17.04
N GLU A 33 -27.48 9.62 17.82
CA GLU A 33 -26.73 8.51 18.40
C GLU A 33 -26.01 7.76 17.29
N GLU A 34 -24.69 7.69 17.40
CA GLU A 34 -23.86 6.98 16.45
C GLU A 34 -24.10 5.48 16.58
N SER A 35 -24.38 4.80 15.46
CA SER A 35 -24.58 3.36 15.45
C SER A 35 -23.23 2.64 15.25
N TYR A 36 -23.06 1.52 15.94
CA TYR A 36 -21.85 0.71 15.88
C TYR A 36 -22.20 -0.71 15.43
N GLU A 37 -21.41 -1.20 14.48
CA GLU A 37 -21.56 -2.55 13.96
C GLU A 37 -20.86 -3.57 14.86
N ASP A 38 -21.38 -4.80 14.84
CA ASP A 38 -20.71 -5.96 15.43
C ASP A 38 -19.86 -6.67 14.36
N PHE A 39 -18.62 -6.99 14.72
CA PHE A 39 -17.68 -7.69 13.86
C PHE A 39 -17.32 -9.05 14.45
N ILE A 40 -16.98 -10.01 13.58
CA ILE A 40 -16.40 -11.28 13.96
C ILE A 40 -15.00 -11.03 14.53
N ILE A 41 -14.77 -11.41 15.77
CA ILE A 41 -13.48 -11.26 16.48
C ILE A 41 -12.76 -12.58 16.70
N GLY A 42 -13.38 -13.71 16.34
CA GLY A 42 -12.83 -15.05 16.49
C GLY A 42 -13.91 -16.11 16.42
N VAL A 43 -13.55 -17.31 16.88
CA VAL A 43 -14.46 -18.45 17.02
C VAL A 43 -14.37 -19.05 18.43
N ASP A 44 -15.45 -19.65 18.88
CA ASP A 44 -15.47 -20.41 20.13
C ASP A 44 -14.84 -21.81 19.96
N GLU A 45 -14.82 -22.59 21.04
CA GLU A 45 -14.26 -23.95 21.06
C GLU A 45 -15.00 -24.94 20.13
N PHE A 46 -16.21 -24.58 19.65
CA PHE A 46 -17.02 -25.36 18.71
C PHE A 46 -16.91 -24.82 17.27
N GLY A 47 -16.10 -23.78 17.01
CA GLY A 47 -15.96 -23.15 15.69
C GLY A 47 -17.06 -22.17 15.34
N LYS A 48 -17.93 -21.77 16.28
CA LYS A 48 -18.95 -20.76 16.08
C LYS A 48 -18.34 -19.36 16.18
N GLU A 49 -18.71 -18.49 15.26
CA GLU A 49 -18.25 -17.11 15.21
C GLU A 49 -18.65 -16.33 16.47
N ILE A 50 -17.69 -15.59 17.01
CA ILE A 50 -17.89 -14.68 18.14
C ILE A 50 -17.92 -13.27 17.59
N PHE A 51 -19.00 -12.55 17.87
CA PHE A 51 -19.20 -11.17 17.46
C PHE A 51 -19.04 -10.23 18.64
N ASN A 52 -18.52 -9.03 18.38
CA ASN A 52 -18.52 -7.95 19.36
C ASN A 52 -18.64 -6.60 18.68
N THR A 53 -19.26 -5.67 19.39
CA THR A 53 -19.41 -4.28 18.94
C THR A 53 -18.06 -3.59 18.80
N CYS A 54 -17.93 -2.74 17.78
CA CYS A 54 -16.77 -1.86 17.63
C CYS A 54 -16.90 -0.54 18.43
N ASN A 55 -17.96 -0.37 19.24
CA ASN A 55 -18.13 0.83 20.07
C ASN A 55 -16.96 0.97 21.06
N PRO A 56 -16.10 2.00 20.92
CA PRO A 56 -14.91 2.15 21.77
C PRO A 56 -15.25 2.27 23.28
N ASP A 57 -16.39 2.83 23.59
CA ASP A 57 -16.85 3.03 24.98
C ASP A 57 -17.29 1.72 25.66
N LYS A 58 -17.55 0.68 24.87
CA LYS A 58 -17.93 -0.66 25.35
C LYS A 58 -16.78 -1.65 25.37
N LEU A 59 -15.60 -1.26 24.91
CA LEU A 59 -14.41 -2.13 24.87
C LEU A 59 -13.55 -1.97 26.11
N ASN A 60 -12.80 -3.02 26.43
CA ASN A 60 -11.76 -2.93 27.44
C ASN A 60 -10.58 -2.11 26.90
N ASN A 61 -10.03 -1.27 27.76
CA ASN A 61 -8.86 -0.45 27.43
C ASN A 61 -7.78 -0.56 28.53
N TYR A 62 -6.59 -0.01 28.24
CA TYR A 62 -5.48 -0.01 29.20
C TYR A 62 -5.74 0.73 30.51
N PHE A 63 -6.83 1.48 30.59
CA PHE A 63 -7.22 2.25 31.79
C PHE A 63 -8.24 1.53 32.64
N GLY A 64 -8.55 0.25 32.35
CA GLY A 64 -9.44 -0.61 33.13
C GLY A 64 -10.93 -0.36 32.92
N SER A 65 -11.33 0.31 31.84
CA SER A 65 -12.75 0.36 31.44
C SER A 65 -13.19 -1.01 30.93
N ASN A 66 -14.42 -1.42 31.26
CA ASN A 66 -15.07 -2.64 30.77
C ASN A 66 -14.19 -3.91 30.85
N PRO A 67 -13.70 -4.31 32.04
CA PRO A 67 -12.66 -5.33 32.18
C PRO A 67 -13.05 -6.72 31.63
N ASN A 68 -14.34 -6.98 31.44
CA ASN A 68 -14.86 -8.25 30.91
C ASN A 68 -15.14 -8.18 29.40
N ALA A 69 -14.98 -7.04 28.77
CA ALA A 69 -15.16 -6.87 27.32
C ALA A 69 -13.86 -7.21 26.56
N PRO A 70 -13.95 -7.52 25.25
CA PRO A 70 -12.76 -7.63 24.41
C PRO A 70 -11.91 -6.36 24.46
N MET A 71 -10.60 -6.53 24.30
CA MET A 71 -9.67 -5.41 24.27
C MET A 71 -9.91 -4.52 23.05
N TYR A 72 -9.67 -3.22 23.22
CA TYR A 72 -9.71 -2.24 22.14
C TYR A 72 -8.84 -2.67 20.93
N LEU A 73 -7.65 -3.21 21.20
CA LEU A 73 -6.70 -3.70 20.19
C LEU A 73 -6.97 -5.16 19.77
N THR A 74 -8.19 -5.67 19.90
CA THR A 74 -8.55 -6.97 19.32
C THR A 74 -8.48 -6.89 17.79
N PRO A 75 -7.68 -7.74 17.12
CA PRO A 75 -7.57 -7.74 15.68
C PRO A 75 -8.84 -8.27 15.03
N VAL A 76 -9.32 -7.58 14.01
CA VAL A 76 -10.48 -7.95 13.18
C VAL A 76 -9.99 -8.11 11.75
N PHE A 77 -10.36 -9.22 11.12
CA PHE A 77 -9.85 -9.64 9.82
C PHE A 77 -10.87 -9.38 8.72
N PHE A 78 -10.37 -8.92 7.58
CA PHE A 78 -11.20 -8.62 6.41
C PHE A 78 -10.59 -9.22 5.16
N LYS A 79 -11.45 -9.71 4.24
CA LYS A 79 -10.99 -10.03 2.89
C LYS A 79 -10.30 -8.80 2.29
N ARG A 80 -9.21 -9.01 1.57
CA ARG A 80 -8.44 -7.92 0.95
C ARG A 80 -9.28 -7.08 -0.02
N ASP A 81 -10.34 -7.67 -0.59
CA ASP A 81 -11.30 -7.01 -1.47
C ASP A 81 -12.01 -5.81 -0.81
N VAL A 82 -12.01 -5.68 0.52
CA VAL A 82 -12.50 -4.48 1.22
C VAL A 82 -11.83 -3.21 0.71
N LEU A 83 -10.58 -3.30 0.25
CA LEU A 83 -9.85 -2.17 -0.30
C LEU A 83 -10.30 -1.78 -1.71
N GLN A 84 -11.07 -2.62 -2.42
CA GLN A 84 -11.44 -2.38 -3.83
C GLN A 84 -12.22 -1.06 -4.03
N LYS A 85 -13.13 -0.73 -3.12
CA LYS A 85 -13.86 0.54 -3.13
C LYS A 85 -12.92 1.74 -3.16
N TYR A 86 -11.88 1.70 -2.35
CA TYR A 86 -10.93 2.80 -2.14
C TYR A 86 -9.93 2.91 -3.28
N VAL A 87 -9.46 1.78 -3.78
CA VAL A 87 -8.57 1.72 -4.94
C VAL A 87 -9.24 2.26 -6.21
N ASN A 88 -10.55 2.03 -6.36
CA ASN A 88 -11.31 2.48 -7.53
C ASN A 88 -11.55 4.00 -7.55
N LYS A 89 -11.25 4.72 -6.46
CA LYS A 89 -11.45 6.16 -6.33
C LYS A 89 -10.19 6.84 -5.76
N PRO A 90 -9.06 6.78 -6.49
CA PRO A 90 -7.77 7.30 -6.01
C PRO A 90 -7.77 8.82 -5.82
N GLU A 91 -8.72 9.52 -6.42
CA GLU A 91 -8.94 10.95 -6.22
C GLU A 91 -9.46 11.27 -4.81
N LEU A 92 -10.15 10.34 -4.16
CA LEU A 92 -10.72 10.52 -2.81
C LEU A 92 -9.91 9.83 -1.73
N TYR A 93 -9.36 8.66 -2.03
CA TYR A 93 -8.75 7.78 -1.05
C TYR A 93 -7.28 7.52 -1.34
N LYS A 94 -6.51 7.35 -0.28
CA LYS A 94 -5.11 6.92 -0.36
C LYS A 94 -4.88 5.72 0.53
N ILE A 95 -4.35 4.65 -0.05
CA ILE A 95 -3.86 3.49 0.68
C ILE A 95 -2.34 3.60 0.70
N ARG A 96 -1.76 3.47 1.89
CA ARG A 96 -0.32 3.49 2.12
C ARG A 96 0.08 2.31 2.99
N ASP A 97 1.37 2.15 3.22
CA ASP A 97 1.91 1.23 4.22
C ASP A 97 1.31 1.56 5.59
N GLY A 98 0.40 0.70 6.05
CA GLY A 98 -0.26 0.80 7.35
C GLY A 98 -1.44 1.77 7.45
N TYR A 99 -1.88 2.44 6.37
CA TYR A 99 -2.94 3.45 6.45
C TYR A 99 -3.88 3.48 5.25
N LEU A 100 -5.16 3.71 5.55
CA LEU A 100 -6.19 4.11 4.60
C LEU A 100 -6.73 5.49 5.01
N SER A 101 -6.82 6.43 4.08
CA SER A 101 -7.33 7.78 4.36
C SER A 101 -8.25 8.30 3.26
N CYS A 102 -9.22 9.12 3.65
CA CYS A 102 -10.09 9.90 2.77
C CYS A 102 -9.76 11.38 2.94
N HIS A 103 -8.83 11.90 2.13
CA HIS A 103 -8.30 13.26 2.28
C HIS A 103 -7.96 13.62 3.74
N SER A 104 -8.51 14.75 4.23
CA SER A 104 -8.43 15.18 5.63
C SER A 104 -9.66 14.83 6.45
N LEU A 105 -10.62 14.08 5.89
CA LEU A 105 -11.90 13.80 6.54
C LEU A 105 -11.77 12.71 7.61
N TRP A 106 -11.10 11.62 7.26
CA TRP A 106 -10.82 10.51 8.16
C TRP A 106 -9.63 9.69 7.69
N SER A 107 -9.02 8.98 8.62
CA SER A 107 -8.00 7.99 8.34
C SER A 107 -8.08 6.86 9.36
N ILE A 108 -7.73 5.66 8.94
CA ILE A 108 -7.70 4.48 9.79
C ILE A 108 -6.38 3.73 9.60
N GLU A 109 -5.81 3.28 10.70
CA GLU A 109 -4.69 2.35 10.69
C GLU A 109 -5.14 0.98 10.23
N ILE A 110 -4.38 0.36 9.33
CA ILE A 110 -4.67 -0.97 8.80
C ILE A 110 -3.38 -1.78 8.74
N ASP A 111 -3.44 -3.04 9.09
CA ASP A 111 -2.37 -3.98 8.77
C ASP A 111 -2.63 -4.57 7.37
N ASN A 112 -1.99 -3.98 6.36
CA ASN A 112 -2.08 -4.41 4.96
C ASN A 112 -0.84 -5.17 4.48
N HIS A 113 -0.12 -5.80 5.42
CA HIS A 113 1.09 -6.58 5.15
C HIS A 113 0.82 -8.09 4.94
N HIS A 114 -0.45 -8.50 4.90
CA HIS A 114 -0.87 -9.83 4.49
C HIS A 114 -1.26 -9.89 3.03
N LYS A 115 -1.01 -11.03 2.38
CA LYS A 115 -1.42 -11.24 0.97
C LYS A 115 -2.93 -11.42 0.81
N ASN A 116 -3.58 -12.03 1.80
CA ASN A 116 -4.95 -12.52 1.68
C ASN A 116 -5.97 -11.72 2.50
N CYS A 117 -5.52 -10.95 3.47
CA CYS A 117 -6.40 -10.20 4.35
C CYS A 117 -5.86 -8.81 4.68
N VAL A 118 -6.72 -8.00 5.26
CA VAL A 118 -6.40 -6.74 5.94
C VAL A 118 -6.87 -6.88 7.36
N VAL A 119 -6.07 -6.40 8.32
CA VAL A 119 -6.43 -6.43 9.74
C VAL A 119 -6.59 -5.01 10.25
N VAL A 120 -7.59 -4.81 11.11
CA VAL A 120 -7.85 -3.53 11.78
C VAL A 120 -8.23 -3.82 13.23
N TYR A 121 -7.83 -2.97 14.16
CA TYR A 121 -8.23 -3.12 15.53
C TYR A 121 -9.70 -2.76 15.75
N LEU A 122 -10.39 -3.56 16.56
CA LEU A 122 -11.83 -3.42 16.80
C LEU A 122 -12.22 -2.01 17.25
N GLY A 123 -11.43 -1.41 18.14
CA GLY A 123 -11.69 -0.06 18.64
C GLY A 123 -11.47 1.02 17.57
N ASP A 124 -10.50 0.83 16.66
CA ASP A 124 -10.25 1.78 15.59
C ASP A 124 -11.36 1.77 14.53
N LEU A 125 -12.00 0.61 14.29
CA LEU A 125 -13.20 0.54 13.44
C LEU A 125 -14.33 1.44 13.97
N GLY A 126 -14.47 1.53 15.28
CA GLY A 126 -15.48 2.40 15.89
C GLY A 126 -15.05 3.85 15.98
N ARG A 127 -13.77 4.13 16.28
CA ARG A 127 -13.26 5.49 16.48
C ARG A 127 -12.99 6.23 15.18
N ASP A 128 -12.32 5.57 14.23
CA ASP A 128 -11.69 6.21 13.08
C ASP A 128 -12.47 6.00 11.78
N LEU A 129 -13.27 4.92 11.72
CA LEU A 129 -14.07 4.64 10.53
C LEU A 129 -15.47 5.27 10.66
N PRO A 130 -15.90 6.13 9.71
CA PRO A 130 -17.23 6.71 9.74
C PRO A 130 -18.35 5.66 9.77
N GLU A 131 -19.48 5.98 10.40
CA GLU A 131 -20.67 5.11 10.45
C GLU A 131 -21.06 4.56 9.06
N SER A 132 -21.00 5.42 8.04
CA SER A 132 -21.32 5.06 6.65
C SER A 132 -20.39 4.02 6.02
N GLU A 133 -19.20 3.84 6.58
CA GLU A 133 -18.20 2.87 6.09
C GLU A 133 -18.28 1.54 6.84
N ARG A 134 -18.70 1.52 8.10
CA ARG A 134 -18.68 0.32 8.97
C ARG A 134 -19.48 -0.84 8.38
N GLY A 135 -20.67 -0.58 7.83
CA GLY A 135 -21.48 -1.60 7.17
C GLY A 135 -20.82 -2.20 5.93
N TYR A 136 -20.09 -1.39 5.17
CA TYR A 136 -19.28 -1.88 4.04
C TYR A 136 -18.17 -2.82 4.52
N TRP A 137 -17.38 -2.41 5.52
CA TRP A 137 -16.32 -3.23 6.09
C TRP A 137 -16.86 -4.54 6.67
N LYS A 138 -18.01 -4.50 7.35
CA LYS A 138 -18.68 -5.69 7.89
C LYS A 138 -18.96 -6.75 6.83
N SER A 139 -19.30 -6.35 5.61
CA SER A 139 -19.59 -7.30 4.52
C SER A 139 -18.35 -8.10 4.05
N TYR A 140 -17.14 -7.65 4.41
CA TYR A 140 -15.86 -8.32 4.11
C TYR A 140 -15.21 -8.96 5.34
N ASN A 141 -15.84 -8.87 6.52
CA ASN A 141 -15.32 -9.42 7.75
C ASN A 141 -15.25 -10.96 7.67
N ILE A 142 -14.16 -11.51 8.12
CA ILE A 142 -13.90 -12.96 8.12
C ILE A 142 -13.32 -13.39 9.46
N VAL A 143 -13.36 -14.68 9.74
CA VAL A 143 -12.58 -15.29 10.80
C VAL A 143 -11.11 -15.22 10.42
N GLY A 144 -10.26 -14.72 11.31
CA GLY A 144 -8.82 -14.68 11.10
C GLY A 144 -8.19 -16.05 11.27
N GLU A 145 -7.42 -16.48 10.27
CA GLU A 145 -6.60 -17.69 10.34
C GLU A 145 -5.15 -17.36 10.75
N GLU A 146 -4.72 -16.13 10.49
CA GLU A 146 -3.39 -15.59 10.78
C GLU A 146 -3.49 -14.59 11.95
N GLY A 147 -2.35 -14.28 12.58
CA GLY A 147 -2.27 -13.19 13.56
C GLY A 147 -2.02 -11.84 12.87
N LEU A 148 -1.61 -10.85 13.64
CA LEU A 148 -1.03 -9.62 13.10
C LEU A 148 0.22 -9.94 12.30
N SER A 149 0.50 -9.14 11.25
CA SER A 149 1.76 -9.23 10.54
C SER A 149 2.93 -8.92 11.47
N GLN A 150 4.10 -9.47 11.17
CA GLN A 150 5.30 -9.15 11.93
C GLN A 150 5.60 -7.65 11.92
N VAL A 151 5.32 -6.97 10.81
CA VAL A 151 5.54 -5.53 10.66
C VAL A 151 4.66 -4.75 11.62
N SER A 152 3.35 -4.99 11.61
CA SER A 152 2.42 -4.31 12.52
C SER A 152 2.70 -4.68 13.98
N PHE A 153 2.96 -5.95 14.29
CA PHE A 153 3.32 -6.36 15.65
C PHE A 153 4.55 -5.59 16.17
N GLN A 154 5.60 -5.46 15.37
CA GLN A 154 6.81 -4.73 15.77
C GLN A 154 6.56 -3.24 15.97
N ARG A 155 5.75 -2.62 15.09
CA ARG A 155 5.42 -1.20 15.19
C ARG A 155 4.53 -0.91 16.40
N ASP A 156 3.46 -1.67 16.57
CA ASP A 156 2.37 -1.35 17.49
C ASP A 156 2.68 -1.80 18.92
N PHE A 157 3.38 -2.94 19.10
CA PHE A 157 3.63 -3.52 20.41
C PHE A 157 5.09 -3.46 20.85
N CYS A 158 6.03 -3.51 19.91
CA CYS A 158 7.46 -3.46 20.25
C CYS A 158 8.05 -2.05 20.12
N ASN A 159 7.32 -1.10 19.56
CA ASN A 159 7.77 0.27 19.24
C ASN A 159 9.06 0.27 18.39
N ILE A 160 9.17 -0.72 17.47
CA ILE A 160 10.30 -0.88 16.55
C ILE A 160 9.84 -0.43 15.17
N PHE A 161 10.51 0.60 14.65
CA PHE A 161 10.29 0.99 13.26
C PHE A 161 10.78 -0.12 12.33
N THR A 162 9.85 -0.72 11.60
CA THR A 162 10.12 -1.81 10.65
C THR A 162 9.59 -1.43 9.29
N GLU A 163 10.43 -1.58 8.26
CA GLU A 163 10.01 -1.38 6.87
C GLU A 163 9.07 -2.51 6.43
N SER A 164 8.16 -2.19 5.53
CA SER A 164 7.26 -3.18 4.96
C SER A 164 8.02 -4.25 4.16
N ASN A 165 7.59 -5.51 4.32
CA ASN A 165 8.10 -6.62 3.51
C ASN A 165 7.38 -6.76 2.16
N MET A 166 6.28 -6.02 1.94
CA MET A 166 5.48 -6.08 0.72
C MET A 166 6.20 -5.42 -0.45
N GLU A 167 6.21 -6.10 -1.60
CA GLU A 167 6.97 -5.63 -2.77
C GLU A 167 6.43 -4.34 -3.38
N ASP A 168 5.13 -4.07 -3.25
CA ASP A 168 4.51 -2.82 -3.68
C ASP A 168 4.91 -1.63 -2.80
N HIS A 169 4.97 -1.81 -1.48
CA HIS A 169 5.46 -0.77 -0.57
C HIS A 169 6.95 -0.48 -0.82
N LYS A 170 7.77 -1.52 -0.98
CA LYS A 170 9.19 -1.37 -1.35
C LYS A 170 9.37 -0.62 -2.66
N PHE A 171 8.52 -0.92 -3.66
CA PHE A 171 8.56 -0.23 -4.95
C PHE A 171 8.36 1.28 -4.79
N GLN A 172 7.35 1.71 -4.03
CA GLN A 172 7.08 3.13 -3.80
C GLN A 172 8.28 3.84 -3.15
N VAL A 173 8.90 3.22 -2.15
CA VAL A 173 10.05 3.77 -1.44
C VAL A 173 11.29 3.84 -2.36
N LEU A 174 11.60 2.75 -3.06
CA LEU A 174 12.77 2.67 -3.94
C LEU A 174 12.66 3.63 -5.11
N TYR A 175 11.49 3.68 -5.77
CA TYR A 175 11.26 4.56 -6.90
C TYR A 175 11.38 6.03 -6.48
N GLY A 176 10.73 6.44 -5.39
CA GLY A 176 10.82 7.81 -4.88
C GLY A 176 12.24 8.19 -4.45
N SER A 177 12.97 7.28 -3.81
CA SER A 177 14.38 7.48 -3.41
C SER A 177 15.29 7.62 -4.63
N LEU A 178 15.15 6.73 -5.63
CA LEU A 178 15.94 6.76 -6.85
C LEU A 178 15.77 8.08 -7.60
N ILE A 179 14.54 8.53 -7.85
CA ILE A 179 14.29 9.79 -8.55
C ILE A 179 14.98 10.96 -7.85
N LYS A 180 14.78 11.08 -6.53
CA LYS A 180 15.35 12.18 -5.75
C LYS A 180 16.88 12.17 -5.77
N GLN A 181 17.50 11.03 -5.55
CA GLN A 181 18.95 10.90 -5.53
C GLN A 181 19.56 11.07 -6.92
N TRP A 182 18.88 10.58 -7.96
CA TRP A 182 19.33 10.74 -9.34
C TRP A 182 19.38 12.20 -9.76
N ASN A 183 18.30 12.95 -9.53
CA ASN A 183 18.27 14.38 -9.80
C ASN A 183 19.36 15.14 -9.03
N THR A 184 19.59 14.78 -7.76
CA THR A 184 20.66 15.41 -6.95
C THR A 184 22.07 15.15 -7.52
N LYS A 185 22.34 13.93 -8.07
CA LYS A 185 23.67 13.57 -8.56
C LYS A 185 23.92 14.06 -9.98
N TYR A 186 22.93 13.96 -10.86
CA TYR A 186 23.09 14.19 -12.30
C TYR A 186 22.51 15.51 -12.79
N ASP A 187 21.73 16.22 -11.99
CA ASP A 187 21.02 17.47 -12.35
C ASP A 187 19.99 17.27 -13.47
N TRP A 188 19.47 16.06 -13.63
CA TRP A 188 18.36 15.72 -14.53
C TRP A 188 17.56 14.52 -14.01
N ASP A 189 16.32 14.40 -14.46
CA ASP A 189 15.43 13.33 -14.03
C ASP A 189 15.57 12.10 -14.91
N LEU A 190 15.87 10.91 -14.31
CA LEU A 190 15.90 9.62 -15.03
C LEU A 190 14.51 9.27 -15.59
N TYR A 191 13.48 9.57 -14.82
CA TYR A 191 12.08 9.41 -15.20
C TYR A 191 11.43 10.78 -15.26
N LEU A 192 10.81 11.12 -16.37
CA LEU A 192 10.03 12.35 -16.51
C LEU A 192 8.85 12.35 -15.56
N PRO A 193 8.51 13.48 -14.94
CA PRO A 193 7.32 13.60 -14.12
C PRO A 193 6.06 13.18 -14.90
N LEU A 194 5.23 12.34 -14.28
CA LEU A 194 3.94 12.00 -14.86
C LEU A 194 3.03 13.23 -14.91
N SER A 195 2.24 13.38 -15.98
CA SER A 195 1.20 14.42 -16.03
C SER A 195 0.22 14.28 -14.88
N VAL A 196 -0.52 15.36 -14.59
CA VAL A 196 -1.53 15.31 -13.50
C VAL A 196 -2.54 14.19 -13.74
N GLU A 197 -2.96 14.01 -15.01
CA GLU A 197 -3.88 12.96 -15.40
C GLU A 197 -3.29 11.55 -15.31
N ASP A 198 -1.97 11.40 -15.29
CA ASP A 198 -1.27 10.10 -15.26
C ASP A 198 -0.71 9.75 -13.87
N GLN A 199 -0.73 10.66 -12.90
CA GLN A 199 -0.18 10.44 -11.54
C GLN A 199 -0.80 9.23 -10.84
N TYR A 200 -2.06 8.92 -11.14
CA TYR A 200 -2.73 7.74 -10.59
C TYR A 200 -1.99 6.45 -10.93
N ASN A 201 -1.28 6.36 -12.06
CA ASN A 201 -0.54 5.16 -12.41
C ASN A 201 0.52 4.80 -11.37
N LEU A 202 1.23 5.78 -10.80
CA LEU A 202 2.19 5.53 -9.73
C LEU A 202 1.50 5.13 -8.43
N THR A 203 0.45 5.83 -8.05
CA THR A 203 -0.24 5.60 -6.76
C THR A 203 -1.07 4.30 -6.73
N GLN A 204 -1.43 3.76 -7.90
CA GLN A 204 -2.19 2.51 -8.03
C GLN A 204 -1.31 1.25 -8.06
N ILE A 205 0.01 1.38 -8.23
CA ILE A 205 0.90 0.21 -8.24
C ILE A 205 0.84 -0.45 -6.87
N ARG A 206 0.28 -1.66 -6.85
CA ARG A 206 0.09 -2.49 -5.67
C ARG A 206 0.03 -3.97 -6.06
N ILE A 207 0.12 -4.85 -5.10
CA ILE A 207 -0.24 -6.26 -5.30
C ILE A 207 -1.74 -6.34 -5.63
N PRO A 208 -2.18 -7.11 -6.65
CA PRO A 208 -3.59 -7.27 -6.99
C PRO A 208 -4.43 -7.68 -5.77
N LEU A 209 -5.65 -7.19 -5.66
CA LEU A 209 -6.57 -7.56 -4.58
C LEU A 209 -7.22 -8.93 -4.81
N GLY A 210 -7.23 -9.39 -6.07
CA GLY A 210 -7.80 -10.68 -6.45
C GLY A 210 -7.27 -11.21 -7.78
N GLU A 211 -7.93 -12.24 -8.32
CA GLU A 211 -7.54 -12.93 -9.56
C GLU A 211 -8.15 -12.30 -10.83
N SER A 212 -8.59 -11.04 -10.74
CA SER A 212 -9.22 -10.32 -11.85
C SER A 212 -8.22 -10.04 -12.98
N GLN A 213 -8.53 -10.46 -14.20
CA GLN A 213 -7.69 -10.17 -15.36
C GLN A 213 -7.65 -8.68 -15.72
N PRO A 214 -8.76 -7.93 -15.67
CA PRO A 214 -8.73 -6.48 -15.89
C PRO A 214 -7.85 -5.74 -14.89
N GLU A 215 -7.88 -6.11 -13.61
CA GLU A 215 -7.02 -5.52 -12.58
C GLU A 215 -5.55 -5.79 -12.87
N PHE A 216 -5.18 -7.04 -13.17
CA PHE A 216 -3.82 -7.41 -13.53
C PHE A 216 -3.31 -6.62 -14.74
N ASP A 217 -4.11 -6.55 -15.82
CA ASP A 217 -3.75 -5.82 -17.03
C ASP A 217 -3.56 -4.32 -16.76
N GLN A 218 -4.40 -3.72 -15.91
CA GLN A 218 -4.30 -2.31 -15.51
C GLN A 218 -3.03 -2.05 -14.68
N LEU A 219 -2.70 -2.93 -13.75
CA LEU A 219 -1.49 -2.80 -12.94
C LEU A 219 -0.22 -2.96 -13.78
N VAL A 220 -0.20 -3.89 -14.74
CA VAL A 220 0.90 -4.02 -15.71
C VAL A 220 1.03 -2.75 -16.57
N LEU A 221 -0.09 -2.19 -17.04
CA LEU A 221 -0.09 -0.94 -17.79
C LEU A 221 0.50 0.20 -16.98
N SER A 222 0.05 0.36 -15.73
CA SER A 222 0.52 1.42 -14.82
C SER A 222 2.02 1.28 -14.53
N LEU A 223 2.50 0.06 -14.28
CA LEU A 223 3.91 -0.20 -14.02
C LEU A 223 4.78 0.12 -15.24
N VAL A 224 4.35 -0.25 -16.46
CA VAL A 224 5.07 0.09 -17.70
C VAL A 224 5.12 1.60 -17.92
N LYS A 225 4.02 2.32 -17.70
CA LYS A 225 4.02 3.79 -17.79
C LYS A 225 5.04 4.43 -16.86
N VAL A 226 5.14 3.92 -15.63
CA VAL A 226 6.05 4.46 -14.61
C VAL A 226 7.51 4.07 -14.86
N LEU A 227 7.81 2.81 -15.21
CA LEU A 227 9.19 2.32 -15.32
C LEU A 227 9.79 2.44 -16.72
N ILE A 228 8.97 2.51 -17.77
CA ILE A 228 9.45 2.42 -19.15
C ILE A 228 9.04 3.66 -19.95
N ASP A 229 7.75 3.98 -20.00
CA ASP A 229 7.26 5.04 -20.87
C ASP A 229 7.67 6.44 -20.34
N SER A 230 7.97 6.57 -19.05
CA SER A 230 8.46 7.83 -18.44
C SER A 230 9.98 8.02 -18.49
N LEU A 231 10.74 7.08 -19.07
CA LEU A 231 12.18 7.26 -19.23
C LEU A 231 12.53 8.56 -19.95
N ASN A 232 13.48 9.32 -19.42
CA ASN A 232 13.95 10.55 -20.01
C ASN A 232 14.90 10.30 -21.18
N GLU A 233 14.34 9.89 -22.31
CA GLU A 233 15.10 9.53 -23.51
C GLU A 233 16.00 10.66 -24.03
N LYS A 234 15.69 11.93 -23.69
CA LYS A 234 16.49 13.09 -24.12
C LYS A 234 17.81 13.21 -23.39
N GLN A 235 17.88 12.67 -22.16
CA GLN A 235 19.09 12.69 -21.33
C GLN A 235 19.91 11.40 -21.43
N LEU A 236 19.29 10.30 -21.92
CA LEU A 236 19.97 9.03 -22.19
C LEU A 236 20.75 9.13 -23.51
N ILE A 237 21.78 10.00 -23.54
CA ILE A 237 22.62 10.28 -24.71
C ILE A 237 23.92 9.52 -24.57
N VAL A 238 24.33 8.85 -25.64
CA VAL A 238 25.66 8.24 -25.78
C VAL A 238 26.47 9.08 -26.75
N PRO A 239 27.62 9.65 -26.32
CA PRO A 239 28.48 10.42 -27.21
C PRO A 239 28.91 9.63 -28.45
N GLY A 240 28.70 10.19 -29.65
CA GLY A 240 29.06 9.52 -30.90
C GLY A 240 27.99 8.58 -31.48
N ASP A 241 26.84 8.42 -30.83
CA ASP A 241 25.74 7.57 -31.36
C ASP A 241 24.98 8.34 -32.46
N VAL A 242 25.09 7.84 -33.71
CA VAL A 242 24.47 8.44 -34.90
C VAL A 242 23.04 7.91 -35.12
N GLN A 243 22.61 6.91 -34.36
CA GLN A 243 21.32 6.26 -34.57
C GLN A 243 20.19 7.03 -33.87
N THR A 244 19.44 7.80 -34.62
CA THR A 244 18.33 8.66 -34.14
C THR A 244 17.04 7.90 -33.84
N ASP A 245 16.90 6.63 -34.31
CA ASP A 245 15.64 5.87 -34.25
C ASP A 245 15.49 4.96 -33.03
N ILE A 246 16.47 4.95 -32.12
CA ILE A 246 16.45 4.13 -30.93
C ILE A 246 15.68 4.86 -29.82
N LYS A 247 14.76 4.14 -29.17
CA LYS A 247 13.86 4.68 -28.14
C LYS A 247 13.80 3.81 -26.89
N GLY A 248 13.33 4.40 -25.81
CA GLY A 248 12.98 3.72 -24.56
C GLY A 248 14.09 2.83 -24.00
N ILE A 249 13.76 1.56 -23.78
CA ILE A 249 14.65 0.56 -23.14
C ILE A 249 15.99 0.41 -23.91
N SER A 250 15.98 0.52 -25.23
CA SER A 250 17.22 0.40 -26.01
C SER A 250 18.16 1.59 -25.83
N LYS A 251 17.63 2.80 -25.60
CA LYS A 251 18.46 3.96 -25.19
C LYS A 251 19.04 3.77 -23.80
N LEU A 252 18.22 3.31 -22.84
CA LEU A 252 18.68 3.01 -21.50
C LEU A 252 19.81 1.98 -21.51
N GLU A 253 19.64 0.87 -22.26
CA GLU A 253 20.68 -0.16 -22.38
C GLU A 253 22.01 0.39 -22.90
N ARG A 254 21.99 1.17 -23.97
CA ARG A 254 23.20 1.79 -24.51
C ARG A 254 23.83 2.78 -23.56
N TRP A 255 23.01 3.55 -22.87
CA TRP A 255 23.52 4.48 -21.85
C TRP A 255 24.20 3.73 -20.70
N ILE A 256 23.62 2.62 -20.23
CA ILE A 256 24.23 1.75 -19.22
C ILE A 256 25.56 1.19 -19.73
N GLN A 257 25.61 0.70 -20.97
CA GLN A 257 26.81 0.17 -21.61
C GLN A 257 27.90 1.23 -21.75
N SER A 258 27.54 2.44 -22.15
CA SER A 258 28.52 3.54 -22.32
C SER A 258 29.12 4.02 -21.01
N ASN A 259 28.49 3.71 -19.86
CA ASN A 259 29.01 3.94 -18.53
C ASN A 259 29.76 2.70 -17.97
N GLU A 260 30.09 1.71 -18.82
CA GLU A 260 30.84 0.49 -18.47
C GLU A 260 30.20 -0.34 -17.34
N ALA A 261 28.90 -0.17 -17.09
CA ALA A 261 28.19 -0.91 -16.07
C ALA A 261 27.95 -2.37 -16.50
N ILE A 262 28.05 -3.29 -15.55
CA ILE A 262 27.89 -4.73 -15.74
C ILE A 262 26.64 -5.26 -15.04
N GLY A 263 26.14 -6.43 -15.45
CA GLY A 263 25.01 -7.13 -14.80
C GLY A 263 23.64 -6.58 -15.15
N TYR A 264 23.53 -5.73 -16.17
CA TYR A 264 22.27 -5.10 -16.61
C TYR A 264 21.40 -6.00 -17.49
N GLU A 265 21.95 -7.04 -18.09
CA GLU A 265 21.33 -7.82 -19.18
C GLU A 265 19.99 -8.42 -18.76
N ASN A 266 19.92 -9.00 -17.55
CA ASN A 266 18.69 -9.59 -17.03
C ASN A 266 17.64 -8.52 -16.74
N HIS A 267 18.04 -7.34 -16.29
CA HIS A 267 17.15 -6.21 -16.03
C HIS A 267 16.56 -5.66 -17.33
N ILE A 268 17.38 -5.48 -18.35
CA ILE A 268 16.94 -5.02 -19.67
C ILE A 268 16.00 -6.04 -20.31
N LYS A 269 16.33 -7.34 -20.22
CA LYS A 269 15.43 -8.41 -20.68
C LYS A 269 14.09 -8.36 -19.98
N PHE A 270 14.09 -8.22 -18.66
CA PHE A 270 12.86 -8.07 -17.85
C PHE A 270 12.00 -6.89 -18.31
N LEU A 271 12.60 -5.70 -18.51
CA LEU A 271 11.86 -4.53 -18.98
C LEU A 271 11.23 -4.75 -20.36
N ARG A 272 11.94 -5.40 -21.28
CA ARG A 272 11.41 -5.76 -22.60
C ARG A 272 10.26 -6.76 -22.51
N ASP A 273 10.40 -7.78 -21.67
CA ASP A 273 9.36 -8.78 -21.44
C ASP A 273 8.12 -8.13 -20.81
N LEU A 274 8.29 -7.22 -19.85
CA LEU A 274 7.22 -6.45 -19.21
C LEU A 274 6.50 -5.55 -20.23
N GLN A 275 7.25 -4.83 -21.08
CA GLN A 275 6.67 -4.02 -22.15
C GLN A 275 5.88 -4.89 -23.15
N LYS A 276 6.38 -6.08 -23.47
CA LYS A 276 5.70 -7.03 -24.35
C LYS A 276 4.44 -7.58 -23.69
N LEU A 277 4.46 -7.88 -22.39
CA LEU A 277 3.27 -8.31 -21.66
C LEU A 277 2.16 -7.25 -21.72
N ARG A 278 2.48 -5.97 -21.50
CA ARG A 278 1.54 -4.86 -21.63
C ARG A 278 1.00 -4.74 -23.06
N SER A 279 1.87 -4.70 -24.05
CA SER A 279 1.45 -4.46 -25.44
C SER A 279 0.54 -5.56 -26.01
N THR A 280 0.78 -6.80 -25.61
CA THR A 280 -0.02 -7.96 -26.07
C THR A 280 -1.23 -8.25 -25.17
N GLY A 281 -1.22 -7.76 -23.93
CA GLY A 281 -2.28 -7.99 -22.94
C GLY A 281 -3.38 -6.93 -22.98
N SER A 282 -3.03 -5.66 -22.80
CA SER A 282 -3.97 -4.54 -22.70
C SER A 282 -4.10 -3.74 -24.00
N GLY A 283 -3.08 -3.75 -24.87
CA GLY A 283 -3.09 -2.98 -26.11
C GLY A 283 -3.75 -3.67 -27.30
N HIS A 284 -3.86 -4.99 -27.30
CA HIS A 284 -4.39 -5.79 -28.41
C HIS A 284 -5.19 -6.99 -27.91
N ARG A 285 -5.97 -7.62 -28.82
CA ARG A 285 -6.64 -8.89 -28.53
C ARG A 285 -5.59 -9.95 -28.14
N LYS A 286 -5.77 -10.58 -26.99
CA LYS A 286 -4.90 -11.65 -26.47
C LYS A 286 -4.83 -12.82 -27.48
N GLY A 287 -3.66 -13.06 -28.02
CA GLY A 287 -3.39 -14.09 -29.03
C GLY A 287 -2.17 -14.93 -28.65
N LYS A 288 -1.57 -15.61 -29.65
CA LYS A 288 -0.40 -16.49 -29.45
C LYS A 288 0.80 -15.78 -28.80
N GLU A 289 1.03 -14.51 -29.15
CA GLU A 289 2.14 -13.74 -28.55
C GLU A 289 1.89 -13.42 -27.07
N TYR A 290 0.64 -13.11 -26.69
CA TYR A 290 0.27 -12.98 -25.28
C TYR A 290 0.49 -14.30 -24.53
N SER A 291 0.05 -15.44 -25.09
CA SER A 291 0.24 -16.75 -24.45
C SER A 291 1.72 -17.07 -24.22
N LYS A 292 2.60 -16.72 -25.16
CA LYS A 292 4.04 -16.93 -25.00
C LYS A 292 4.61 -16.07 -23.87
N ILE A 293 4.31 -14.78 -23.87
CA ILE A 293 4.86 -13.87 -22.86
C ILE A 293 4.24 -14.11 -21.48
N SER A 294 2.96 -14.43 -21.39
CA SER A 294 2.30 -14.77 -20.14
C SER A 294 2.89 -16.02 -19.48
N ASN A 295 3.26 -17.02 -20.29
CA ASN A 295 3.96 -18.21 -19.81
C ASN A 295 5.38 -17.87 -19.28
N THR A 296 6.08 -16.90 -19.89
CA THR A 296 7.38 -16.43 -19.39
C THR A 296 7.27 -15.85 -17.97
N PHE A 297 6.13 -15.24 -17.63
CA PHE A 297 5.83 -14.76 -16.28
C PHE A 297 5.15 -15.80 -15.38
N GLY A 298 4.84 -17.00 -15.90
CA GLY A 298 4.24 -18.08 -15.13
C GLY A 298 2.72 -17.94 -14.90
N LEU A 299 2.01 -17.12 -15.70
CA LEU A 299 0.57 -16.90 -15.58
C LEU A 299 -0.30 -18.14 -15.85
N SER A 300 0.27 -19.19 -16.44
CA SER A 300 -0.39 -20.48 -16.63
C SER A 300 -0.34 -21.39 -15.40
N GLU A 301 0.54 -21.11 -14.44
CA GLU A 301 0.86 -22.01 -13.33
C GLU A 301 0.66 -21.35 -11.95
N LYS A 302 0.74 -20.02 -11.89
CA LYS A 302 0.68 -19.22 -10.67
C LYS A 302 -0.54 -18.32 -10.69
N SER A 303 -0.96 -17.91 -9.49
CA SER A 303 -1.96 -16.87 -9.32
C SER A 303 -1.49 -15.52 -9.91
N LYS A 304 -2.43 -14.65 -10.31
CA LYS A 304 -2.09 -13.30 -10.78
C LYS A 304 -1.47 -12.46 -9.67
N ILE A 305 -1.86 -12.70 -8.43
CA ILE A 305 -1.29 -12.09 -7.23
C ILE A 305 0.21 -12.43 -7.15
N ASP A 306 0.56 -13.71 -7.19
CA ASP A 306 1.96 -14.16 -7.09
C ASP A 306 2.81 -13.70 -8.28
N VAL A 307 2.23 -13.74 -9.50
CA VAL A 307 2.93 -13.27 -10.70
C VAL A 307 3.21 -11.77 -10.62
N PHE A 308 2.25 -10.96 -10.19
CA PHE A 308 2.47 -9.53 -10.10
C PHE A 308 3.43 -9.15 -8.97
N GLU A 309 3.39 -9.86 -7.85
CA GLU A 309 4.40 -9.71 -6.79
C GLU A 309 5.81 -10.03 -7.32
N GLU A 310 5.97 -11.08 -8.13
CA GLU A 310 7.26 -11.39 -8.76
C GLU A 310 7.69 -10.31 -9.77
N ILE A 311 6.76 -9.73 -10.52
CA ILE A 311 7.02 -8.58 -11.40
C ILE A 311 7.50 -7.38 -10.58
N LEU A 312 6.85 -7.08 -9.46
CA LEU A 312 7.27 -5.99 -8.56
C LEU A 312 8.65 -6.25 -7.96
N ARG A 313 8.94 -7.48 -7.53
CA ARG A 313 10.26 -7.85 -7.03
C ARG A 313 11.37 -7.61 -8.06
N LYS A 314 11.17 -8.07 -9.31
CA LYS A 314 12.11 -7.80 -10.42
C LYS A 314 12.25 -6.30 -10.72
N SER A 315 11.16 -5.54 -10.58
CA SER A 315 11.18 -4.08 -10.71
C SER A 315 12.02 -3.45 -9.59
N ASN A 316 11.85 -3.92 -8.35
CA ASN A 316 12.64 -3.47 -7.21
C ASN A 316 14.13 -3.81 -7.37
N ASP A 317 14.44 -5.00 -7.88
CA ASP A 317 15.82 -5.40 -8.16
C ASP A 317 16.45 -4.51 -9.24
N PHE A 318 15.71 -4.14 -10.28
CA PHE A 318 16.15 -3.17 -11.28
C PHE A 318 16.38 -1.77 -10.66
N LEU A 319 15.47 -1.26 -9.84
CA LEU A 319 15.63 0.04 -9.19
C LEU A 319 16.85 0.04 -8.23
N LYS A 320 17.05 -1.05 -7.50
CA LYS A 320 18.25 -1.24 -6.65
C LYS A 320 19.52 -1.27 -7.50
N TYR A 321 19.52 -2.02 -8.61
CA TYR A 321 20.64 -2.05 -9.54
C TYR A 321 21.01 -0.64 -10.03
N MET A 322 20.03 0.13 -10.48
CA MET A 322 20.26 1.52 -10.93
C MET A 322 20.83 2.40 -9.80
N LYS A 323 20.34 2.22 -8.58
CA LYS A 323 20.81 2.96 -7.42
C LYS A 323 22.24 2.58 -7.06
N THR A 324 22.53 1.31 -6.85
CA THR A 324 23.85 0.85 -6.41
C THR A 324 24.94 1.05 -7.48
N THR A 325 24.56 0.96 -8.76
CA THR A 325 25.53 1.12 -9.86
C THR A 325 25.86 2.58 -10.15
N PHE A 326 24.88 3.46 -10.05
CA PHE A 326 25.03 4.84 -10.52
C PHE A 326 24.95 5.90 -9.43
N LEU A 327 24.50 5.58 -8.22
CA LEU A 327 24.35 6.58 -7.15
C LEU A 327 25.27 6.34 -5.96
N ASP A 328 25.54 5.09 -5.60
CA ASP A 328 26.49 4.71 -4.56
C ASP A 328 27.92 4.74 -5.13
#